data_4835fb79a72a55db6c43d7ada26a85a1
#
_entry.id   4835fb79a72a55db6c43d7ada26a85a1
#
_cell.length_a   1.000
_cell.length_b   1.000
_cell.length_c   1.000
_cell.angle_alpha   90.00
_cell.angle_beta   90.00
_cell.angle_gamma   90.00
#
_symmetry.space_group_name_H-M   'P 1'
#
loop_
_entity.id
_entity.type
_entity.pdbx_description
1 polymer ?
#
loop_
_entity_poly.entity_id
_entity_poly.type
_entity_poly.pdbx_seq_one_letter_code
_entity_poly.pdbx_strand_id
1 'polypeptide(L)'
;MDFSPFDRSELEEYSAQAKAKWGKTEAYKEFEQKTAGQTPAQMQDTGDALMDIFAQIGAIRHTSPASGEAQALIAKLQSFITDHYYTCTKQILLGLGQMYIAGDSMTENIDKAGGEGTADFAHQAIEVYCK
;
A
#
# COMPACT_ATOMS: atom_id res chain seq x y z
N MET A 1 18.62 -18.93 -9.63
CA MET A 1 18.25 -17.77 -9.00
C MET A 1 16.83 -17.73 -8.54
N ASP A 2 16.67 -17.29 -7.38
CA ASP A 2 15.43 -17.29 -6.77
C ASP A 2 14.58 -16.13 -7.13
N PHE A 3 13.38 -16.39 -7.55
CA PHE A 3 12.46 -15.38 -7.85
C PHE A 3 11.30 -15.47 -6.93
N SER A 4 11.48 -14.95 -5.75
CA SER A 4 10.33 -14.61 -4.97
C SER A 4 9.50 -13.61 -5.77
N PRO A 5 8.20 -13.43 -5.46
CA PRO A 5 7.36 -12.45 -6.13
C PRO A 5 7.96 -11.06 -6.12
N PHE A 6 8.89 -10.82 -5.20
CA PHE A 6 9.64 -9.58 -5.16
C PHE A 6 11.07 -9.88 -5.49
N ASP A 7 11.47 -9.52 -6.69
CA ASP A 7 12.85 -9.47 -7.05
C ASP A 7 13.53 -8.47 -6.11
N ARG A 8 14.67 -8.85 -5.57
CA ARG A 8 15.43 -8.02 -4.66
C ARG A 8 15.84 -6.68 -5.31
N SER A 9 16.16 -6.71 -6.60
CA SER A 9 16.48 -5.49 -7.36
C SER A 9 15.31 -4.53 -7.37
N GLU A 10 14.09 -5.05 -7.48
CA GLU A 10 12.89 -4.24 -7.49
C GLU A 10 12.66 -3.57 -6.14
N LEU A 11 12.87 -4.30 -5.05
CA LEU A 11 12.76 -3.73 -3.72
C LEU A 11 13.82 -2.64 -3.48
N GLU A 12 15.03 -2.86 -3.94
CA GLU A 12 16.09 -1.86 -3.84
C GLU A 12 15.76 -0.61 -4.64
N GLU A 13 15.19 -0.77 -5.82
CA GLU A 13 14.76 0.34 -6.65
C GLU A 13 13.65 1.14 -5.98
N TYR A 14 12.66 0.49 -5.40
CA TYR A 14 11.60 1.16 -4.66
C TYR A 14 12.16 1.91 -3.45
N SER A 15 13.07 1.31 -2.73
CA SER A 15 13.71 1.97 -1.59
C SER A 15 14.49 3.21 -2.02
N ALA A 16 15.21 3.13 -3.12
CA ALA A 16 15.97 4.25 -3.65
C ALA A 16 15.04 5.39 -4.09
N GLN A 17 13.96 5.06 -4.78
CA GLN A 17 12.97 6.04 -5.21
C GLN A 17 12.28 6.70 -4.01
N ALA A 18 11.90 5.90 -3.03
CA ALA A 18 11.27 6.41 -1.82
C ALA A 18 12.23 7.34 -1.07
N LYS A 19 13.50 6.95 -0.94
CA LYS A 19 14.50 7.75 -0.27
C LYS A 19 14.73 9.07 -1.00
N ALA A 20 14.80 9.05 -2.32
CA ALA A 20 14.99 10.26 -3.11
C ALA A 20 13.81 11.22 -2.98
N LYS A 21 12.61 10.67 -2.92
CA LYS A 21 11.38 11.45 -2.87
C LYS A 21 10.97 11.85 -1.46
N TRP A 22 11.16 10.97 -0.49
CA TRP A 22 10.62 11.11 0.87
C TRP A 22 11.66 11.14 1.96
N GLY A 23 12.95 10.96 1.64
CA GLY A 23 14.02 10.76 2.62
C GLY A 23 14.20 11.86 3.63
N LYS A 24 13.71 13.07 3.33
CA LYS A 24 13.77 14.20 4.25
C LYS A 24 12.48 14.43 5.02
N THR A 25 11.47 13.60 4.78
CA THR A 25 10.18 13.74 5.44
C THR A 25 10.17 13.00 6.77
N GLU A 26 9.31 13.44 7.67
CA GLU A 26 9.11 12.74 8.94
C GLU A 26 8.51 11.35 8.73
N ALA A 27 7.68 11.20 7.71
CA ALA A 27 7.11 9.90 7.36
C ALA A 27 8.18 8.89 7.04
N TYR A 28 9.19 9.27 6.28
CA TYR A 28 10.29 8.36 5.95
C TYR A 28 11.12 8.00 7.19
N LYS A 29 11.35 8.97 8.08
CA LYS A 29 12.06 8.72 9.33
C LYS A 29 11.30 7.74 10.21
N GLU A 30 9.98 7.89 10.31
CA GLU A 30 9.13 6.92 11.01
C GLU A 30 9.22 5.54 10.39
N PHE A 31 9.18 5.48 9.06
CA PHE A 31 9.30 4.23 8.32
C PHE A 31 10.60 3.51 8.68
N GLU A 32 11.72 4.24 8.69
CA GLU A 32 13.00 3.66 9.06
C GLU A 32 12.99 3.16 10.50
N GLN A 33 12.41 3.93 11.42
CA GLN A 33 12.34 3.53 12.83
C GLN A 33 11.48 2.29 13.03
N LYS A 34 10.32 2.25 12.38
CA LYS A 34 9.38 1.13 12.54
C LYS A 34 9.87 -0.15 11.86
N THR A 35 10.65 -0.02 10.81
CA THR A 35 11.18 -1.19 10.10
C THR A 35 12.58 -1.58 10.56
N ALA A 36 13.24 -0.74 11.35
CA ALA A 36 14.57 -1.05 11.88
C ALA A 36 14.50 -2.28 12.78
N GLY A 37 15.40 -3.22 12.57
CA GLY A 37 15.46 -4.43 13.36
C GLY A 37 14.47 -5.52 12.95
N GLN A 38 13.62 -5.27 11.97
CA GLN A 38 12.74 -6.33 11.47
C GLN A 38 13.52 -7.34 10.64
N THR A 39 13.19 -8.62 10.81
CA THR A 39 13.75 -9.66 9.97
C THR A 39 13.08 -9.66 8.61
N PRO A 40 13.72 -10.24 7.56
CA PRO A 40 13.06 -10.38 6.27
C PRO A 40 11.73 -11.14 6.36
N ALA A 41 11.63 -12.13 7.26
CA ALA A 41 10.39 -12.88 7.45
C ALA A 41 9.29 -11.99 8.02
N GLN A 42 9.61 -11.12 8.97
CA GLN A 42 8.64 -10.17 9.53
C GLN A 42 8.16 -9.17 8.48
N MET A 43 9.06 -8.68 7.66
CA MET A 43 8.71 -7.75 6.58
C MET A 43 7.81 -8.44 5.54
N GLN A 44 8.08 -9.70 5.23
CA GLN A 44 7.25 -10.48 4.32
C GLN A 44 5.85 -10.67 4.89
N ASP A 45 5.75 -11.02 6.17
CA ASP A 45 4.45 -11.21 6.84
C ASP A 45 3.63 -9.91 6.83
N THR A 46 4.28 -8.79 7.06
CA THR A 46 3.61 -7.49 7.02
C THR A 46 3.12 -7.17 5.61
N GLY A 47 3.94 -7.44 4.60
CA GLY A 47 3.56 -7.26 3.21
C GLY A 47 2.39 -8.15 2.80
N ASP A 48 2.38 -9.40 3.26
CA ASP A 48 1.29 -10.32 2.99
C ASP A 48 -0.02 -9.85 3.64
N ALA A 49 0.06 -9.32 4.86
CA ALA A 49 -1.10 -8.76 5.53
C ALA A 49 -1.64 -7.52 4.81
N LEU A 50 -0.76 -6.70 4.26
CA LEU A 50 -1.15 -5.55 3.45
C LEU A 50 -1.89 -6.00 2.19
N MET A 51 -1.37 -7.01 1.50
CA MET A 51 -2.02 -7.56 0.30
C MET A 51 -3.36 -8.20 0.63
N ASP A 52 -3.51 -8.76 1.83
CA ASP A 52 -4.80 -9.29 2.29
C ASP A 52 -5.85 -8.18 2.39
N ILE A 53 -5.48 -6.98 2.82
CA ILE A 53 -6.39 -5.84 2.83
C ILE A 53 -6.84 -5.51 1.41
N PHE A 54 -5.93 -5.52 0.45
CA PHE A 54 -6.28 -5.30 -0.95
C PHE A 54 -7.18 -6.42 -1.50
N ALA A 55 -6.98 -7.66 -1.04
CA ALA A 55 -7.86 -8.76 -1.42
C ALA A 55 -9.29 -8.52 -0.91
N GLN A 56 -9.43 -8.01 0.30
CA GLN A 56 -10.74 -7.64 0.85
C GLN A 56 -11.39 -6.51 0.07
N ILE A 57 -10.61 -5.51 -0.32
CA ILE A 57 -11.08 -4.41 -1.16
C ILE A 57 -11.55 -4.96 -2.51
N GLY A 58 -10.77 -5.86 -3.09
CA GLY A 58 -11.14 -6.50 -4.36
C GLY A 58 -12.44 -7.29 -4.28
N ALA A 59 -12.70 -7.91 -3.13
CA ALA A 59 -13.93 -8.68 -2.93
C ALA A 59 -15.18 -7.82 -3.01
N ILE A 60 -15.08 -6.52 -2.76
CA ILE A 60 -16.21 -5.59 -2.81
C ILE A 60 -16.10 -4.57 -3.94
N ARG A 61 -15.18 -4.76 -4.89
CA ARG A 61 -14.97 -3.79 -5.97
C ARG A 61 -16.16 -3.65 -6.92
N HIS A 62 -17.14 -4.54 -6.80
CA HIS A 62 -18.40 -4.44 -7.53
C HIS A 62 -19.38 -3.46 -6.86
N THR A 63 -19.07 -2.96 -5.67
CA THR A 63 -19.88 -1.98 -4.97
C THR A 63 -19.36 -0.56 -5.26
N SER A 64 -19.96 0.43 -4.63
CA SER A 64 -19.49 1.81 -4.78
C SER A 64 -18.23 2.07 -3.97
N PRO A 65 -17.25 2.81 -4.50
CA PRO A 65 -16.11 3.27 -3.70
C PRO A 65 -16.52 4.10 -2.48
N ALA A 66 -17.70 4.71 -2.52
CA ALA A 66 -18.21 5.50 -1.41
C ALA A 66 -19.03 4.67 -0.42
N SER A 67 -19.17 3.36 -0.66
CA SER A 67 -19.94 2.50 0.26
C SER A 67 -19.29 2.43 1.63
N GLY A 68 -20.10 2.14 2.65
CA GLY A 68 -19.59 2.00 4.01
C GLY A 68 -18.53 0.93 4.13
N GLU A 69 -18.69 -0.18 3.40
CA GLU A 69 -17.70 -1.26 3.38
C GLU A 69 -16.38 -0.81 2.78
N ALA A 70 -16.43 -0.10 1.65
CA ALA A 70 -15.23 0.40 1.00
C ALA A 70 -14.51 1.40 1.91
N GLN A 71 -15.25 2.31 2.51
CA GLN A 71 -14.67 3.33 3.38
C GLN A 71 -14.06 2.70 4.64
N ALA A 72 -14.69 1.68 5.20
CA ALA A 72 -14.16 0.95 6.35
C ALA A 72 -12.84 0.27 6.00
N LEU A 73 -12.74 -0.31 4.81
CA LEU A 73 -11.50 -0.95 4.38
C LEU A 73 -10.38 0.07 4.12
N ILE A 74 -10.72 1.24 3.60
CA ILE A 74 -9.72 2.31 3.42
C ILE A 74 -9.22 2.80 4.79
N ALA A 75 -10.12 2.94 5.77
CA ALA A 75 -9.72 3.29 7.14
C ALA A 75 -8.80 2.21 7.72
N LYS A 76 -9.09 0.94 7.47
CA LYS A 76 -8.25 -0.18 7.89
C LYS A 76 -6.87 -0.11 7.23
N LEU A 77 -6.84 0.21 5.94
CA LEU A 77 -5.59 0.38 5.19
C LEU A 77 -4.74 1.51 5.80
N GLN A 78 -5.36 2.65 6.07
CA GLN A 78 -4.67 3.78 6.67
C GLN A 78 -4.10 3.43 8.05
N SER A 79 -4.89 2.76 8.88
CA SER A 79 -4.45 2.32 10.21
C SER A 79 -3.32 1.31 10.13
N PHE A 80 -3.39 0.38 9.19
CA PHE A 80 -2.36 -0.61 8.99
C PHE A 80 -1.02 0.03 8.63
N ILE A 81 -1.04 0.97 7.69
CA ILE A 81 0.16 1.69 7.27
C ILE A 81 0.73 2.49 8.45
N THR A 82 -0.14 3.16 9.20
CA THR A 82 0.27 3.94 10.37
C THR A 82 0.93 3.07 11.43
N ASP A 83 0.40 1.88 11.65
CA ASP A 83 0.92 0.99 12.69
C ASP A 83 2.23 0.31 12.30
N HIS A 84 2.42 0.02 11.02
CA HIS A 84 3.53 -0.83 10.57
C HIS A 84 4.62 -0.10 9.79
N TYR A 85 4.32 1.03 9.19
CA TYR A 85 5.27 1.72 8.32
C TYR A 85 5.54 3.15 8.78
N TYR A 86 4.53 4.02 8.74
CA TYR A 86 4.68 5.43 9.11
C TYR A 86 3.30 6.05 9.26
N THR A 87 3.23 7.18 9.96
CA THR A 87 1.95 7.88 10.11
C THR A 87 1.39 8.25 8.74
N CYS A 88 0.28 7.62 8.38
CA CYS A 88 -0.35 7.81 7.08
C CYS A 88 -1.46 8.87 7.20
N THR A 89 -1.12 10.10 6.84
CA THR A 89 -2.11 11.17 6.79
C THR A 89 -2.99 11.00 5.55
N LYS A 90 -4.11 11.70 5.50
CA LYS A 90 -4.97 11.66 4.31
C LYS A 90 -4.24 12.14 3.07
N GLN A 91 -3.38 13.14 3.19
CA GLN A 91 -2.58 13.64 2.08
C GLN A 91 -1.63 12.57 1.55
N ILE A 92 -0.97 11.86 2.44
CA ILE A 92 -0.08 10.76 2.06
C ILE A 92 -0.88 9.64 1.42
N LEU A 93 -2.04 9.31 1.98
CA LEU A 93 -2.92 8.28 1.45
C LEU A 93 -3.37 8.60 0.02
N LEU A 94 -3.69 9.86 -0.26
CA LEU A 94 -4.02 10.30 -1.62
C LEU A 94 -2.87 10.06 -2.59
N GLY A 95 -1.65 10.37 -2.17
CA GLY A 95 -0.46 10.12 -2.97
C GLY A 95 -0.25 8.63 -3.24
N LEU A 96 -0.47 7.78 -2.24
CA LEU A 96 -0.38 6.34 -2.40
C LEU A 96 -1.43 5.83 -3.40
N GLY A 97 -2.66 6.36 -3.33
CA GLY A 97 -3.70 5.99 -4.27
C GLY A 97 -3.32 6.26 -5.71
N GLN A 98 -2.63 7.35 -5.96
CA GLN A 98 -2.14 7.67 -7.30
C GLN A 98 -1.04 6.71 -7.75
N MET A 99 -0.18 6.27 -6.83
CA MET A 99 0.83 5.26 -7.13
C MET A 99 0.18 3.92 -7.49
N TYR A 100 -0.94 3.59 -6.86
CA TYR A 100 -1.62 2.32 -7.10
C TYR A 100 -2.16 2.21 -8.52
N ILE A 101 -2.43 3.32 -9.20
CA ILE A 101 -2.94 3.31 -10.58
C ILE A 101 -1.91 3.75 -11.61
N ALA A 102 -0.66 3.87 -11.19
CA ALA A 102 0.40 4.32 -12.10
C ALA A 102 0.79 3.28 -13.16
N GLY A 103 0.32 2.03 -13.02
CA GLY A 103 0.57 0.99 -14.01
C GLY A 103 1.88 0.25 -13.84
N ASP A 104 2.51 0.38 -12.68
CA ASP A 104 3.76 -0.31 -12.37
C ASP A 104 3.52 -1.60 -11.59
N SER A 105 4.56 -2.15 -10.99
CA SER A 105 4.48 -3.41 -10.23
C SER A 105 3.49 -3.37 -9.09
N MET A 106 3.31 -2.22 -8.45
CA MET A 106 2.36 -2.09 -7.35
C MET A 106 0.92 -2.29 -7.84
N THR A 107 0.59 -1.70 -8.98
CA THR A 107 -0.72 -1.88 -9.61
C THR A 107 -0.97 -3.36 -9.90
N GLU A 108 0.01 -4.04 -10.48
CA GLU A 108 -0.10 -5.46 -10.79
C GLU A 108 -0.28 -6.30 -9.54
N ASN A 109 0.47 -6.02 -8.48
CA ASN A 109 0.40 -6.77 -7.23
C ASN A 109 -0.96 -6.62 -6.56
N ILE A 110 -1.51 -5.42 -6.56
CA ILE A 110 -2.83 -5.14 -5.98
C ILE A 110 -3.91 -5.90 -6.77
N ASP A 111 -3.84 -5.84 -8.10
CA ASP A 111 -4.81 -6.53 -8.94
C ASP A 111 -4.69 -8.05 -8.81
N LYS A 112 -3.50 -8.58 -8.59
CA LYS A 112 -3.34 -10.01 -8.31
C LYS A 112 -3.97 -10.41 -6.99
N ALA A 113 -3.85 -9.56 -5.97
CA ALA A 113 -4.39 -9.85 -4.65
C ALA A 113 -5.91 -9.84 -4.62
N GLY A 114 -6.53 -8.84 -5.26
CA GLY A 114 -7.98 -8.64 -5.19
C GLY A 114 -8.74 -8.90 -6.47
N GLY A 115 -8.04 -9.08 -7.59
CA GLY A 115 -8.64 -9.23 -8.90
C GLY A 115 -8.48 -7.96 -9.74
N GLU A 116 -8.65 -8.11 -11.04
CA GLU A 116 -8.52 -7.01 -11.97
C GLU A 116 -9.42 -5.83 -11.59
N GLY A 117 -8.86 -4.64 -11.58
CA GLY A 117 -9.58 -3.42 -11.22
C GLY A 117 -9.51 -3.04 -9.75
N THR A 118 -8.89 -3.88 -8.90
CA THR A 118 -8.79 -3.60 -7.47
C THR A 118 -8.01 -2.32 -7.19
N ALA A 119 -6.91 -2.09 -7.88
CA ALA A 119 -6.10 -0.89 -7.70
C ALA A 119 -6.89 0.37 -8.03
N ASP A 120 -7.64 0.35 -9.12
CA ASP A 120 -8.47 1.47 -9.54
C ASP A 120 -9.59 1.74 -8.54
N PHE A 121 -10.26 0.68 -8.08
CA PHE A 121 -11.30 0.81 -7.07
C PHE A 121 -10.73 1.39 -5.77
N ALA A 122 -9.57 0.90 -5.32
CA ALA A 122 -8.91 1.40 -4.11
C ALA A 122 -8.59 2.89 -4.25
N HIS A 123 -8.10 3.31 -5.41
CA HIS A 123 -7.81 4.72 -5.66
C HIS A 123 -9.07 5.57 -5.55
N GLN A 124 -10.15 5.14 -6.16
CA GLN A 124 -11.42 5.88 -6.10
C GLN A 124 -11.94 5.96 -4.66
N ALA A 125 -11.85 4.87 -3.91
CA ALA A 125 -12.30 4.82 -2.53
C ALA A 125 -11.44 5.75 -1.64
N ILE A 126 -10.14 5.80 -1.91
CA ILE A 126 -9.23 6.70 -1.20
C ILE A 126 -9.61 8.16 -1.48
N GLU A 127 -9.94 8.50 -2.72
CA GLU A 127 -10.36 9.85 -3.04
C GLU A 127 -11.61 10.27 -2.28
N VAL A 128 -12.58 9.37 -2.17
CA VAL A 128 -13.79 9.63 -1.39
C VAL A 128 -13.46 9.80 0.09
N TYR A 129 -12.64 8.89 0.62
CA TYR A 129 -12.27 8.90 2.04
C TYR A 129 -11.56 10.19 2.45
N CYS A 130 -10.75 10.74 1.55
CA CYS A 130 -9.92 11.91 1.83
C CYS A 130 -10.59 13.25 1.51
N LYS A 131 -11.81 13.24 1.05
CA LYS A 131 -12.55 14.50 0.80
C LYS A 131 -12.82 15.29 2.05
#